data_22ced022faac4e219cf46399a8c38554
#
_entry.id   22ced022faac4e219cf46399a8c38554
#
_cell.length_a   1.000
_cell.length_b   1.000
_cell.length_c   1.000
_cell.angle_alpha   90.00
_cell.angle_beta   90.00
_cell.angle_gamma   90.00
#
_symmetry.space_group_name_H-M   'P 1'
#
loop_
_entity.id
_entity.type
_entity.pdbx_description
1 polymer ?
#
loop_
_entity_poly.entity_id
_entity_poly.type
_entity_poly.pdbx_seq_one_letter_code
_entity_poly.pdbx_strand_id
1 'polypeptide(L)'
;MVNLILFGKPGSGKGTQAEFVKRKYDLVHISTGDLFRNNISNNTDLGLLAKSYMEKGDLVPDEVTIKMLEAEVNKHPNANGFIFDGFPRTTIQAEILDQFLSTLKLSISMTIALEVDENLLIDRLINRGKDSGRADDQDRSKIQNRFEEYNKKTYPLINYYKNQNKFFEVNGVGDINEISARIFNTIDNKI
;
A
#
# COMPACT_ATOMS: atom_id res chain seq x y z
N MET A 1 7.69 0.22 18.78
CA MET A 1 7.48 0.93 17.47
C MET A 1 6.53 0.09 16.65
N VAL A 2 5.46 0.68 16.13
CA VAL A 2 4.40 -0.03 15.39
C VAL A 2 4.61 0.14 13.89
N ASN A 3 4.83 -0.95 13.15
CA ASN A 3 4.99 -0.91 11.70
C ASN A 3 3.86 -1.72 11.05
N LEU A 4 3.06 -1.06 10.24
CA LEU A 4 1.85 -1.59 9.64
C LEU A 4 2.01 -1.71 8.12
N ILE A 5 1.43 -2.77 7.55
CA ILE A 5 1.21 -2.87 6.11
C ILE A 5 -0.28 -2.80 5.86
N LEU A 6 -0.70 -1.95 4.91
CA LEU A 6 -2.08 -1.91 4.44
C LEU A 6 -2.19 -2.62 3.09
N PHE A 7 -2.89 -3.74 3.08
CA PHE A 7 -3.25 -4.50 1.90
C PHE A 7 -4.68 -4.20 1.43
N GLY A 8 -4.95 -4.59 0.23
CA GLY A 8 -6.26 -4.50 -0.43
C GLY A 8 -6.10 -4.12 -1.89
N LYS A 9 -7.04 -4.53 -2.71
CA LYS A 9 -7.07 -4.22 -4.14
C LYS A 9 -7.05 -2.71 -4.40
N PRO A 10 -6.63 -2.27 -5.58
CA PRO A 10 -6.81 -0.88 -6.01
C PRO A 10 -8.25 -0.40 -5.76
N GLY A 11 -8.44 0.79 -5.22
CA GLY A 11 -9.77 1.33 -4.89
C GLY A 11 -10.35 0.93 -3.53
N SER A 12 -9.70 0.04 -2.74
CA SER A 12 -10.23 -0.41 -1.44
C SER A 12 -10.23 0.64 -0.32
N GLY A 13 -9.62 1.81 -0.53
CA GLY A 13 -9.60 2.89 0.46
C GLY A 13 -8.35 2.94 1.34
N LYS A 14 -7.30 2.15 1.06
CA LYS A 14 -6.06 2.12 1.84
C LYS A 14 -5.48 3.49 2.17
N GLY A 15 -5.26 4.32 1.16
CA GLY A 15 -4.66 5.64 1.36
C GLY A 15 -5.50 6.55 2.25
N THR A 16 -6.84 6.51 2.10
CA THR A 16 -7.76 7.25 2.99
C THR A 16 -7.61 6.76 4.43
N GLN A 17 -7.62 5.45 4.64
CA GLN A 17 -7.51 4.87 5.98
C GLN A 17 -6.11 5.04 6.58
N ALA A 18 -5.06 5.02 5.75
CA ALA A 18 -3.69 5.31 6.19
C ALA A 18 -3.56 6.68 6.85
N GLU A 19 -4.24 7.71 6.34
CA GLU A 19 -4.22 9.05 6.92
C GLU A 19 -4.87 9.10 8.32
N PHE A 20 -5.95 8.33 8.55
CA PHE A 20 -6.56 8.23 9.88
C PHE A 20 -5.67 7.46 10.86
N VAL A 21 -5.10 6.34 10.43
CA VAL A 21 -4.16 5.54 11.23
C VAL A 21 -2.91 6.35 11.57
N LYS A 22 -2.33 7.05 10.59
CA LYS A 22 -1.19 7.95 10.77
C LYS A 22 -1.44 8.95 11.88
N ARG A 23 -2.59 9.63 11.85
CA ARG A 23 -2.94 10.65 12.85
C ARG A 23 -3.17 10.07 14.25
N LYS A 24 -3.84 8.91 14.34
CA LYS A 24 -4.14 8.31 15.64
C LYS A 24 -2.89 7.76 16.34
N TYR A 25 -1.97 7.15 15.59
CA TYR A 25 -0.81 6.45 16.16
C TYR A 25 0.51 7.19 15.96
N ASP A 26 0.48 8.39 15.39
CA ASP A 26 1.66 9.22 15.09
C ASP A 26 2.72 8.45 14.26
N LEU A 27 2.28 7.83 13.16
CA LEU A 27 3.12 7.01 12.29
C LEU A 27 3.49 7.78 11.02
N VAL A 28 4.62 7.42 10.42
CA VAL A 28 5.00 7.89 9.08
C VAL A 28 4.29 7.05 8.02
N HIS A 29 3.49 7.66 7.16
CA HIS A 29 2.83 6.99 6.04
C HIS A 29 3.73 7.02 4.82
N ILE A 30 4.13 5.84 4.33
CA ILE A 30 4.92 5.66 3.12
C ILE A 30 4.06 4.98 2.07
N SER A 31 3.62 5.75 1.07
CA SER A 31 2.86 5.27 -0.08
C SER A 31 3.75 5.20 -1.31
N THR A 32 4.12 4.00 -1.75
CA THR A 32 4.95 3.83 -2.96
C THR A 32 4.27 4.40 -4.20
N GLY A 33 2.95 4.30 -4.28
CA GLY A 33 2.18 4.90 -5.37
C GLY A 33 2.30 6.43 -5.39
N ASP A 34 2.29 7.10 -4.24
CA ASP A 34 2.41 8.57 -4.17
C ASP A 34 3.86 9.00 -4.39
N LEU A 35 4.84 8.25 -3.89
CA LEU A 35 6.25 8.51 -4.16
C LEU A 35 6.55 8.45 -5.68
N PHE A 36 6.05 7.44 -6.39
CA PHE A 36 6.20 7.37 -7.84
C PHE A 36 5.46 8.51 -8.56
N ARG A 37 4.22 8.81 -8.18
CA ARG A 37 3.46 9.93 -8.78
C ARG A 37 4.15 11.27 -8.56
N ASN A 38 4.74 11.50 -7.40
CA ASN A 38 5.53 12.70 -7.14
C ASN A 38 6.77 12.78 -8.05
N ASN A 39 7.47 11.67 -8.25
CA ASN A 39 8.58 11.61 -9.19
C ASN A 39 8.14 11.85 -10.65
N ILE A 40 6.97 11.31 -11.05
CA ILE A 40 6.39 11.55 -12.39
C ILE A 40 6.06 13.04 -12.58
N SER A 41 5.42 13.68 -11.60
CA SER A 41 5.06 15.11 -11.69
C SER A 41 6.28 16.03 -11.72
N ASN A 42 7.38 15.61 -11.11
CA ASN A 42 8.66 16.34 -11.13
C ASN A 42 9.59 15.95 -12.30
N ASN A 43 9.13 15.10 -13.22
CA ASN A 43 9.88 14.63 -14.38
C ASN A 43 11.29 14.09 -14.06
N THR A 44 11.44 13.38 -12.93
CA THR A 44 12.71 12.72 -12.60
C THR A 44 12.93 11.47 -13.46
N ASP A 45 14.18 11.01 -13.59
CA ASP A 45 14.47 9.75 -14.31
C ASP A 45 13.69 8.57 -13.74
N LEU A 46 13.55 8.50 -12.40
CA LEU A 46 12.72 7.54 -11.70
C LEU A 46 11.24 7.69 -12.08
N GLY A 47 10.76 8.93 -12.20
CA GLY A 47 9.39 9.23 -12.61
C GLY A 47 9.11 8.79 -14.05
N LEU A 48 10.03 9.02 -14.98
CA LEU A 48 9.90 8.59 -16.37
C LEU A 48 9.85 7.06 -16.46
N LEU A 49 10.73 6.37 -15.74
CA LEU A 49 10.72 4.92 -15.65
C LEU A 49 9.40 4.41 -15.06
N ALA A 50 8.97 4.91 -13.90
CA ALA A 50 7.76 4.49 -13.22
C ALA A 50 6.50 4.70 -14.08
N LYS A 51 6.44 5.82 -14.82
CA LYS A 51 5.33 6.14 -15.72
C LYS A 51 5.08 5.06 -16.75
N SER A 52 6.16 4.52 -17.37
CA SER A 52 6.07 3.49 -18.40
C SER A 52 5.38 2.18 -17.94
N TYR A 53 5.46 1.86 -16.65
CA TYR A 53 4.79 0.73 -16.02
C TYR A 53 3.39 1.11 -15.51
N MET A 54 3.28 2.20 -14.75
CA MET A 54 2.03 2.58 -14.09
C MET A 54 0.91 2.94 -15.08
N GLU A 55 1.24 3.52 -16.24
CA GLU A 55 0.26 3.81 -17.30
C GLU A 55 -0.38 2.55 -17.91
N LYS A 56 0.28 1.40 -17.81
CA LYS A 56 -0.25 0.10 -18.24
C LYS A 56 -0.98 -0.64 -17.11
N GLY A 57 -0.85 -0.17 -15.87
CA GLY A 57 -1.32 -0.85 -14.68
C GLY A 57 -0.36 -1.90 -14.13
N ASP A 58 0.88 -1.94 -14.65
CA ASP A 58 1.93 -2.86 -14.24
C ASP A 58 2.63 -2.38 -12.96
N LEU A 59 3.33 -3.30 -12.28
CA LEU A 59 4.21 -2.95 -11.16
C LEU A 59 5.55 -2.43 -11.66
N VAL A 60 6.04 -1.37 -11.02
CA VAL A 60 7.43 -0.92 -11.20
C VAL A 60 8.38 -2.01 -10.69
N PRO A 61 9.55 -2.25 -11.33
CA PRO A 61 10.48 -3.30 -10.93
C PRO A 61 10.83 -3.28 -9.44
N ASP A 62 10.97 -4.47 -8.85
CA ASP A 62 11.17 -4.64 -7.41
C ASP A 62 12.39 -3.86 -6.90
N GLU A 63 13.53 -3.94 -7.59
CA GLU A 63 14.77 -3.25 -7.20
C GLU A 63 14.59 -1.73 -7.08
N VAL A 64 13.83 -1.15 -8.01
CA VAL A 64 13.56 0.29 -8.05
C VAL A 64 12.67 0.69 -6.89
N THR A 65 11.61 -0.10 -6.68
CA THR A 65 10.63 0.14 -5.61
C THR A 65 11.27 0.00 -4.22
N ILE A 66 12.11 -1.02 -4.03
CA ILE A 66 12.83 -1.29 -2.78
C ILE A 66 13.78 -0.13 -2.47
N LYS A 67 14.66 0.25 -3.40
CA LYS A 67 15.60 1.36 -3.19
C LYS A 67 14.90 2.67 -2.83
N MET A 68 13.78 2.95 -3.49
CA MET A 68 12.98 4.14 -3.19
C MET A 68 12.39 4.07 -1.78
N LEU A 69 11.87 2.91 -1.37
CA LEU A 69 11.29 2.73 -0.04
C LEU A 69 12.35 2.83 1.07
N GLU A 70 13.49 2.16 0.92
CA GLU A 70 14.61 2.25 1.87
C GLU A 70 15.09 3.68 2.06
N ALA A 71 15.24 4.41 0.94
CA ALA A 71 15.62 5.82 0.98
C ALA A 71 14.57 6.67 1.72
N GLU A 72 13.27 6.37 1.57
CA GLU A 72 12.22 7.09 2.27
C GLU A 72 12.18 6.77 3.77
N VAL A 73 12.31 5.50 4.17
CA VAL A 73 12.40 5.11 5.58
C VAL A 73 13.56 5.79 6.28
N ASN A 74 14.73 5.83 5.63
CA ASN A 74 15.95 6.44 6.18
C ASN A 74 15.86 7.96 6.40
N LYS A 75 14.90 8.65 5.76
CA LYS A 75 14.63 10.08 6.04
C LYS A 75 13.94 10.31 7.39
N HIS A 76 13.43 9.27 8.02
CA HIS A 76 12.64 9.36 9.24
C HIS A 76 13.23 8.56 10.41
N PRO A 77 14.49 8.85 10.84
CA PRO A 77 15.18 8.04 11.86
C PRO A 77 14.52 8.08 13.24
N ASN A 78 13.69 9.10 13.49
CA ASN A 78 12.99 9.31 14.76
C ASN A 78 11.48 9.01 14.67
N ALA A 79 11.03 8.27 13.65
CA ALA A 79 9.63 7.90 13.52
C ALA A 79 9.16 6.99 14.66
N ASN A 80 7.93 7.18 15.14
CA ASN A 80 7.29 6.27 16.10
C ASN A 80 6.89 4.93 15.47
N GLY A 81 6.93 4.84 14.14
CA GLY A 81 6.64 3.69 13.32
C GLY A 81 6.21 4.07 11.93
N PHE A 82 5.89 3.08 11.12
CA PHE A 82 5.59 3.26 9.70
C PHE A 82 4.28 2.60 9.31
N ILE A 83 3.61 3.19 8.31
CA ILE A 83 2.53 2.58 7.55
C ILE A 83 3.04 2.42 6.12
N PHE A 84 3.17 1.19 5.66
CA PHE A 84 3.51 0.86 4.29
C PHE A 84 2.22 0.67 3.46
N ASP A 85 1.97 1.56 2.51
CA ASP A 85 0.83 1.51 1.60
C ASP A 85 1.30 1.25 0.16
N GLY A 86 0.80 0.18 -0.42
CA GLY A 86 1.19 -0.27 -1.75
C GLY A 86 2.57 -0.93 -1.82
N PHE A 87 3.13 -1.33 -0.69
CA PHE A 87 4.36 -2.12 -0.53
C PHE A 87 4.26 -2.95 0.75
N PRO A 88 4.73 -4.23 0.75
CA PRO A 88 5.22 -4.96 -0.41
C PRO A 88 4.07 -5.39 -1.35
N ARG A 89 4.40 -5.68 -2.62
CA ARG A 89 3.46 -6.24 -3.61
C ARG A 89 3.91 -7.57 -4.19
N THR A 90 5.13 -7.98 -3.89
CA THR A 90 5.68 -9.29 -4.29
C THR A 90 6.35 -9.95 -3.08
N THR A 91 6.52 -11.29 -3.14
CA THR A 91 7.20 -12.03 -2.07
C THR A 91 8.64 -11.55 -1.90
N ILE A 92 9.32 -11.25 -3.00
CA ILE A 92 10.70 -10.70 -2.97
C ILE A 92 10.72 -9.37 -2.20
N GLN A 93 9.77 -8.49 -2.48
CA GLN A 93 9.65 -7.21 -1.73
C GLN A 93 9.39 -7.43 -0.24
N ALA A 94 8.56 -8.42 0.13
CA ALA A 94 8.28 -8.72 1.53
C ALA A 94 9.50 -9.24 2.29
N GLU A 95 10.24 -10.17 1.68
CA GLU A 95 11.45 -10.73 2.25
C GLU A 95 12.53 -9.65 2.45
N ILE A 96 12.73 -8.78 1.45
CA ILE A 96 13.70 -7.70 1.54
C ILE A 96 13.25 -6.64 2.57
N LEU A 97 11.95 -6.33 2.64
CA LEU A 97 11.43 -5.43 3.68
C LEU A 97 11.73 -5.97 5.09
N ASP A 98 11.47 -7.26 5.33
CA ASP A 98 11.74 -7.89 6.62
C ASP A 98 13.24 -7.86 6.94
N GLN A 99 14.12 -8.14 5.98
CA GLN A 99 15.57 -8.03 6.14
C GLN A 99 16.01 -6.59 6.45
N PHE A 100 15.54 -5.63 5.65
CA PHE A 100 15.89 -4.22 5.83
C PHE A 100 15.45 -3.69 7.20
N LEU A 101 14.21 -3.94 7.60
CA LEU A 101 13.72 -3.54 8.92
C LEU A 101 14.52 -4.19 10.06
N SER A 102 14.93 -5.44 9.89
CA SER A 102 15.79 -6.14 10.86
C SER A 102 17.14 -5.43 11.07
N THR A 103 17.75 -4.86 10.02
CA THR A 103 18.99 -4.08 10.16
C THR A 103 18.79 -2.83 11.04
N LEU A 104 17.58 -2.29 11.04
CA LEU A 104 17.17 -1.16 11.88
C LEU A 104 16.64 -1.58 13.26
N LYS A 105 16.68 -2.89 13.59
CA LYS A 105 16.09 -3.50 14.79
C LYS A 105 14.57 -3.28 14.86
N LEU A 106 13.91 -3.22 13.70
CA LEU A 106 12.48 -3.10 13.52
C LEU A 106 11.90 -4.38 12.90
N SER A 107 10.60 -4.54 13.00
CA SER A 107 9.87 -5.59 12.30
C SER A 107 8.45 -5.12 11.95
N ILE A 108 7.78 -5.78 11.02
CA ILE A 108 6.37 -5.59 10.78
C ILE A 108 5.58 -6.10 11.97
N SER A 109 4.73 -5.25 12.55
CA SER A 109 3.86 -5.57 13.68
C SER A 109 2.61 -6.30 13.21
N MET A 110 1.98 -5.78 12.15
CA MET A 110 0.79 -6.40 11.56
C MET A 110 0.57 -5.95 10.11
N THR A 111 -0.21 -6.74 9.42
CA THR A 111 -0.68 -6.50 8.06
C THR A 111 -2.20 -6.51 8.06
N ILE A 112 -2.82 -5.43 7.61
CA ILE A 112 -4.27 -5.26 7.58
C ILE A 112 -4.73 -5.24 6.13
N ALA A 113 -5.58 -6.17 5.74
CA ALA A 113 -6.20 -6.22 4.42
C ALA A 113 -7.61 -5.64 4.45
N LEU A 114 -7.88 -4.66 3.60
CA LEU A 114 -9.22 -4.13 3.36
C LEU A 114 -9.92 -4.97 2.30
N GLU A 115 -10.92 -5.74 2.71
CA GLU A 115 -11.73 -6.58 1.83
C GLU A 115 -12.93 -5.79 1.30
N VAL A 116 -13.03 -5.70 -0.03
CA VAL A 116 -14.09 -4.99 -0.77
C VAL A 116 -14.38 -5.75 -2.05
N ASP A 117 -15.66 -5.86 -2.41
CA ASP A 117 -16.09 -6.48 -3.68
C ASP A 117 -15.52 -5.73 -4.91
N GLU A 118 -15.08 -6.47 -5.93
CA GLU A 118 -14.45 -5.90 -7.13
C GLU A 118 -15.37 -4.95 -7.91
N ASN A 119 -16.68 -5.23 -7.95
CA ASN A 119 -17.60 -4.36 -8.69
C ASN A 119 -17.66 -2.96 -8.07
N LEU A 120 -17.66 -2.87 -6.74
CA LEU A 120 -17.59 -1.60 -6.02
C LEU A 120 -16.26 -0.88 -6.24
N LEU A 121 -15.17 -1.65 -6.40
CA LEU A 121 -13.84 -1.08 -6.63
C LEU A 121 -13.70 -0.44 -8.00
N ILE A 122 -14.28 -1.03 -9.04
CA ILE A 122 -14.26 -0.49 -10.41
C ILE A 122 -14.90 0.89 -10.43
N ASP A 123 -16.08 1.03 -9.86
CA ASP A 123 -16.81 2.32 -9.83
C ASP A 123 -16.04 3.38 -9.02
N ARG A 124 -15.48 3.00 -7.87
CA ARG A 124 -14.62 3.87 -7.06
C ARG A 124 -13.40 4.37 -7.84
N LEU A 125 -12.74 3.48 -8.60
CA LEU A 125 -11.55 3.83 -9.37
C LEU A 125 -11.89 4.76 -10.54
N ILE A 126 -12.93 4.46 -11.30
CA ILE A 126 -13.40 5.31 -12.41
C ILE A 126 -13.75 6.72 -11.90
N ASN A 127 -14.49 6.82 -10.79
CA ASN A 127 -14.83 8.12 -10.21
C ASN A 127 -13.58 8.86 -9.73
N ARG A 128 -12.67 8.19 -9.03
CA ARG A 128 -11.38 8.77 -8.63
C ARG A 128 -10.57 9.26 -9.83
N GLY A 129 -10.56 8.52 -10.93
CA GLY A 129 -9.85 8.90 -12.15
C GLY A 129 -10.34 10.19 -12.76
N LYS A 130 -11.67 10.48 -12.68
CA LYS A 130 -12.26 11.74 -13.13
C LYS A 130 -11.76 12.93 -12.32
N ASP A 131 -11.67 12.77 -10.98
CA ASP A 131 -11.34 13.87 -10.07
C ASP A 131 -9.83 14.09 -9.96
N SER A 132 -9.05 13.01 -9.94
CA SER A 132 -7.60 13.05 -9.66
C SER A 132 -6.71 13.10 -10.90
N GLY A 133 -7.27 12.91 -12.10
CA GLY A 133 -6.51 12.82 -13.35
C GLY A 133 -5.58 11.60 -13.46
N ARG A 134 -5.70 10.60 -12.57
CA ARG A 134 -4.87 9.38 -12.61
C ARG A 134 -5.16 8.56 -13.86
N ALA A 135 -4.18 8.45 -14.75
CA ALA A 135 -4.31 7.75 -16.03
C ALA A 135 -4.60 6.24 -15.88
N ASP A 136 -4.13 5.63 -14.78
CA ASP A 136 -4.34 4.22 -14.45
C ASP A 136 -5.75 3.91 -13.90
N ASP A 137 -6.56 4.94 -13.60
CA ASP A 137 -7.94 4.82 -13.15
C ASP A 137 -8.97 5.20 -14.23
N GLN A 138 -8.55 5.71 -15.38
CA GLN A 138 -9.44 6.24 -16.43
C GLN A 138 -9.87 5.18 -17.44
N ASP A 139 -9.24 4.00 -17.45
CA ASP A 139 -9.47 2.93 -18.42
C ASP A 139 -9.77 1.60 -17.69
N ARG A 140 -10.91 1.00 -18.02
CA ARG A 140 -11.34 -0.28 -17.43
C ARG A 140 -10.32 -1.40 -17.68
N SER A 141 -9.66 -1.42 -18.83
CA SER A 141 -8.65 -2.43 -19.14
C SER A 141 -7.44 -2.33 -18.21
N LYS A 142 -7.01 -1.10 -17.90
CA LYS A 142 -5.93 -0.85 -16.95
C LYS A 142 -6.33 -1.21 -15.52
N ILE A 143 -7.56 -0.90 -15.13
CA ILE A 143 -8.12 -1.29 -13.83
C ILE A 143 -8.11 -2.82 -13.71
N GLN A 144 -8.57 -3.53 -14.76
CA GLN A 144 -8.57 -4.99 -14.79
C GLN A 144 -7.16 -5.55 -14.67
N ASN A 145 -6.20 -5.04 -15.45
CA ASN A 145 -4.80 -5.44 -15.34
C ASN A 145 -4.25 -5.27 -13.92
N ARG A 146 -4.58 -4.16 -13.23
CA ARG A 146 -4.17 -3.94 -11.83
C ARG A 146 -4.78 -4.95 -10.86
N PHE A 147 -5.99 -5.43 -11.10
CA PHE A 147 -6.59 -6.50 -10.29
C PHE A 147 -5.90 -7.83 -10.55
N GLU A 148 -5.57 -8.13 -11.81
CA GLU A 148 -4.83 -9.34 -12.19
C GLU A 148 -3.42 -9.34 -11.57
N GLU A 149 -2.69 -8.22 -11.67
CA GLU A 149 -1.40 -8.04 -11.03
C GLU A 149 -1.49 -8.20 -9.50
N TYR A 150 -2.52 -7.62 -8.87
CA TYR A 150 -2.76 -7.81 -7.45
C TYR A 150 -3.02 -9.28 -7.10
N ASN A 151 -3.93 -9.94 -7.82
CA ASN A 151 -4.29 -11.33 -7.57
C ASN A 151 -3.09 -12.27 -7.78
N LYS A 152 -2.28 -12.02 -8.81
CA LYS A 152 -1.13 -12.85 -9.17
C LYS A 152 0.07 -12.63 -8.25
N LYS A 153 0.39 -11.39 -7.90
CA LYS A 153 1.66 -11.04 -7.24
C LYS A 153 1.50 -10.65 -5.78
N THR A 154 0.40 -9.98 -5.42
CA THR A 154 0.21 -9.42 -4.06
C THR A 154 -0.65 -10.32 -3.18
N TYR A 155 -1.69 -10.94 -3.72
CA TYR A 155 -2.55 -11.86 -2.94
C TYR A 155 -1.77 -13.00 -2.27
N PRO A 156 -0.73 -13.61 -2.86
CA PRO A 156 0.08 -14.64 -2.20
C PRO A 156 0.75 -14.17 -0.90
N LEU A 157 0.98 -12.87 -0.71
CA LEU A 157 1.54 -12.31 0.52
C LEU A 157 0.64 -12.50 1.75
N ILE A 158 -0.65 -12.73 1.55
CA ILE A 158 -1.58 -13.07 2.63
C ILE A 158 -1.06 -14.29 3.39
N ASN A 159 -0.66 -15.34 2.67
CA ASN A 159 -0.11 -16.53 3.30
C ASN A 159 1.25 -16.28 3.95
N TYR A 160 2.09 -15.44 3.33
CA TYR A 160 3.38 -15.04 3.89
C TYR A 160 3.22 -14.41 5.29
N TYR A 161 2.28 -13.50 5.47
CA TYR A 161 2.04 -12.85 6.76
C TYR A 161 1.11 -13.65 7.69
N LYS A 162 0.22 -14.50 7.17
CA LYS A 162 -0.54 -15.47 7.99
C LYS A 162 0.40 -16.45 8.71
N ASN A 163 1.41 -16.95 8.03
CA ASN A 163 2.42 -17.86 8.61
C ASN A 163 3.24 -17.19 9.73
N GLN A 164 3.31 -15.86 9.73
CA GLN A 164 3.96 -15.08 10.79
C GLN A 164 2.98 -14.63 11.89
N ASN A 165 1.70 -15.02 11.83
CA ASN A 165 0.62 -14.56 12.73
C ASN A 165 0.43 -13.01 12.71
N LYS A 166 0.73 -12.36 11.58
CA LYS A 166 0.69 -10.90 11.43
C LYS A 166 -0.41 -10.41 10.48
N PHE A 167 -1.31 -11.27 10.02
CA PHE A 167 -2.32 -10.93 9.01
C PHE A 167 -3.71 -10.80 9.62
N PHE A 168 -4.41 -9.70 9.30
CA PHE A 168 -5.76 -9.40 9.76
C PHE A 168 -6.61 -8.86 8.61
N GLU A 169 -7.83 -9.38 8.48
CA GLU A 169 -8.82 -8.93 7.50
C GLU A 169 -9.79 -7.94 8.14
N VAL A 170 -10.08 -6.85 7.44
CA VAL A 170 -11.06 -5.84 7.85
C VAL A 170 -12.01 -5.58 6.69
N ASN A 171 -13.32 -5.63 6.97
CA ASN A 171 -14.32 -5.26 5.99
C ASN A 171 -14.18 -3.77 5.60
N GLY A 172 -13.83 -3.51 4.33
CA GLY A 172 -13.64 -2.19 3.74
C GLY A 172 -14.91 -1.58 3.13
N VAL A 173 -16.09 -2.15 3.43
CA VAL A 173 -17.40 -1.63 3.01
C VAL A 173 -18.05 -0.86 4.14
N GLY A 174 -18.64 0.29 3.84
CA GLY A 174 -19.28 1.19 4.79
C GLY A 174 -18.73 2.60 4.67
N ASP A 175 -19.06 3.42 5.65
CA ASP A 175 -18.58 4.79 5.73
C ASP A 175 -17.11 4.82 6.21
N ILE A 176 -16.45 5.92 5.90
CA ILE A 176 -15.00 6.07 6.19
C ILE A 176 -14.71 5.90 7.68
N ASN A 177 -15.55 6.47 8.57
CA ASN A 177 -15.34 6.41 10.01
C ASN A 177 -15.60 5.00 10.58
N GLU A 178 -16.59 4.28 10.05
CA GLU A 178 -16.84 2.90 10.43
C GLU A 178 -15.66 1.98 10.08
N ILE A 179 -15.10 2.15 8.88
CA ILE A 179 -13.91 1.40 8.45
C ILE A 179 -12.72 1.75 9.33
N SER A 180 -12.53 3.05 9.62
CA SER A 180 -11.46 3.50 10.54
C SER A 180 -11.61 2.87 11.92
N ALA A 181 -12.83 2.83 12.47
CA ALA A 181 -13.08 2.22 13.77
C ALA A 181 -12.74 0.73 13.79
N ARG A 182 -13.07 -0.03 12.72
CA ARG A 182 -12.71 -1.45 12.59
C ARG A 182 -11.20 -1.64 12.55
N ILE A 183 -10.48 -0.80 11.79
CA ILE A 183 -9.02 -0.82 11.72
C ILE A 183 -8.40 -0.52 13.08
N PHE A 184 -8.87 0.53 13.77
CA PHE A 184 -8.37 0.91 15.09
C PHE A 184 -8.60 -0.20 16.11
N ASN A 185 -9.79 -0.80 16.13
CA ASN A 185 -10.06 -1.94 17.00
C ASN A 185 -9.12 -3.12 16.73
N THR A 186 -8.79 -3.38 15.46
CA THR A 186 -7.82 -4.42 15.09
C THR A 186 -6.42 -4.10 15.61
N ILE A 187 -5.99 -2.84 15.50
CA ILE A 187 -4.67 -2.40 15.96
C ILE A 187 -4.63 -2.41 17.50
N ASP A 188 -5.58 -1.76 18.17
CA ASP A 188 -5.62 -1.58 19.63
C ASP A 188 -5.66 -2.91 20.40
N ASN A 189 -6.18 -3.98 19.80
CA ASN A 189 -6.21 -5.32 20.39
C ASN A 189 -4.87 -6.09 20.25
N LYS A 190 -3.86 -5.54 19.59
CA LYS A 190 -2.62 -6.25 19.25
C LYS A 190 -1.33 -5.54 19.65
N ILE A 191 -1.40 -4.25 19.99
CA ILE A 191 -0.26 -3.43 20.44
C ILE A 191 -0.22 -3.28 21.95
#